data_92eaeeb021ed4d47442ee048027388fd
#
_entry.id   92eaeeb021ed4d47442ee048027388fd
#
_cell.length_a   1.000
_cell.length_b   1.000
_cell.length_c   1.000
_cell.angle_alpha   90.00
_cell.angle_beta   90.00
_cell.angle_gamma   90.00
#
_symmetry.space_group_name_H-M   'P 1'
#
loop_
_entity.id
_entity.type
_entity.pdbx_description
1 polymer ?
#
loop_
_entity_poly.entity_id
_entity_poly.type
_entity_poly.pdbx_seq_one_letter_code
_entity_poly.pdbx_strand_id
1 'polypeptide(L)'
;FEAGLISEEELEHIENVACPTCGSCSGMYTANTMNCLTEALGMALPGNGTIPAVYSERLRLAKRAGMQVMEVLQEGLRPKDVLTKEAFENAVAVDMALGGSSNTALHLPAIAHEAGVSLTLDDFNRIAGDTPQLAKLSPSGKYFIEDLHAAGGVYAVMHRLQEQGHLHESAKSVSLVDQ
;
A
#
# COMPACT_ATOMS: atom_id res chain seq x y z
N PHE A 1 30.31 2.00 12.65
CA PHE A 1 31.46 1.15 12.38
C PHE A 1 32.56 1.93 11.67
N GLU A 2 32.32 2.49 10.48
CA GLU A 2 33.33 3.26 9.71
C GLU A 2 33.91 4.46 10.47
N ALA A 3 33.12 5.08 11.34
CA ALA A 3 33.60 6.15 12.23
C ALA A 3 34.42 5.64 13.43
N GLY A 4 34.64 4.34 13.58
CA GLY A 4 35.40 3.73 14.67
C GLY A 4 34.71 3.80 16.04
N LEU A 5 33.37 4.00 16.06
CA LEU A 5 32.59 4.11 17.30
C LEU A 5 32.11 2.76 17.84
N ILE A 6 32.05 1.74 16.99
CA ILE A 6 31.66 0.38 17.34
C ILE A 6 32.64 -0.62 16.70
N SER A 7 32.82 -1.78 17.32
CA SER A 7 33.60 -2.89 16.80
C SER A 7 32.84 -3.69 15.74
N GLU A 8 33.54 -4.57 15.02
CA GLU A 8 32.93 -5.51 14.08
C GLU A 8 31.96 -6.47 14.77
N GLU A 9 32.32 -6.96 15.97
CA GLU A 9 31.44 -7.82 16.75
C GLU A 9 30.17 -7.12 17.21
N GLU A 10 30.25 -5.83 17.57
CA GLU A 10 29.08 -5.02 17.93
C GLU A 10 28.20 -4.75 16.71
N LEU A 11 28.81 -4.52 15.53
CA LEU A 11 28.06 -4.36 14.28
C LEU A 11 27.30 -5.65 13.95
N GLU A 12 27.96 -6.80 13.97
CA GLU A 12 27.34 -8.10 13.72
C GLU A 12 26.19 -8.37 14.71
N HIS A 13 26.39 -8.02 15.99
CA HIS A 13 25.33 -8.15 16.99
C HIS A 13 24.11 -7.27 16.63
N ILE A 14 24.32 -6.01 16.25
CA ILE A 14 23.24 -5.10 15.85
C ILE A 14 22.49 -5.67 14.63
N GLU A 15 23.20 -6.16 13.62
CA GLU A 15 22.60 -6.76 12.42
C GLU A 15 21.71 -7.96 12.76
N ASN A 16 22.15 -8.80 13.70
CA ASN A 16 21.40 -9.99 14.14
C ASN A 16 20.13 -9.68 14.93
N VAL A 17 20.07 -8.55 15.64
CA VAL A 17 18.94 -8.22 16.53
C VAL A 17 18.06 -7.07 16.02
N ALA A 18 18.48 -6.34 14.98
CA ALA A 18 17.78 -5.16 14.51
C ALA A 18 16.36 -5.44 13.98
N CYS A 19 16.14 -6.63 13.40
CA CYS A 19 14.86 -7.07 12.87
C CYS A 19 14.43 -8.41 13.49
N PRO A 20 13.98 -8.41 14.77
CA PRO A 20 13.83 -9.63 15.57
C PRO A 20 12.60 -10.47 15.16
N THR A 21 11.71 -9.98 14.30
CA THR A 21 10.46 -10.65 13.91
C THR A 21 10.28 -10.65 12.39
N CYS A 22 9.25 -11.39 11.92
CA CYS A 22 8.91 -11.44 10.50
C CYS A 22 8.03 -10.24 10.09
N GLY A 23 8.04 -9.94 8.78
CA GLY A 23 7.25 -8.89 8.16
C GLY A 23 8.02 -7.60 7.89
N SER A 24 7.32 -6.60 7.37
CA SER A 24 7.85 -5.25 7.19
C SER A 24 7.76 -4.46 8.50
N CYS A 25 8.23 -3.20 8.48
CA CYS A 25 8.13 -2.31 9.64
C CYS A 25 6.67 -2.07 10.06
N SER A 26 6.45 -1.67 11.31
CA SER A 26 5.11 -1.41 11.87
C SER A 26 4.51 -0.06 11.48
N GLY A 27 5.33 0.87 10.98
CA GLY A 27 4.92 2.22 10.58
C GLY A 27 4.63 2.37 9.08
N MET A 28 4.21 3.58 8.68
CA MET A 28 3.92 3.94 7.28
C MET A 28 5.22 4.35 6.55
N TYR A 29 6.17 3.43 6.50
CA TYR A 29 7.37 3.54 5.68
C TYR A 29 7.12 2.96 4.29
N THR A 30 8.14 2.90 3.44
CA THR A 30 7.99 2.53 2.02
C THR A 30 7.31 1.19 1.81
N ALA A 31 7.71 0.15 2.56
CA ALA A 31 7.17 -1.20 2.39
C ALA A 31 5.66 -1.25 2.70
N ASN A 32 5.24 -0.75 3.85
CA ASN A 32 3.82 -0.72 4.21
C ASN A 32 3.01 0.21 3.30
N THR A 33 3.57 1.37 2.93
CA THR A 33 2.91 2.27 1.98
C THR A 33 2.63 1.54 0.68
N MET A 34 3.63 0.93 0.04
CA MET A 34 3.44 0.23 -1.23
C MET A 34 2.51 -0.98 -1.11
N ASN A 35 2.54 -1.71 0.01
CA ASN A 35 1.58 -2.78 0.28
C ASN A 35 0.13 -2.26 0.34
N CYS A 36 -0.11 -1.12 1.00
CA CYS A 36 -1.42 -0.48 1.03
C CYS A 36 -1.85 0.02 -0.36
N LEU A 37 -0.91 0.64 -1.09
CA LEU A 37 -1.22 1.16 -2.43
C LEU A 37 -1.45 0.06 -3.46
N THR A 38 -0.90 -1.14 -3.26
CA THR A 38 -1.24 -2.30 -4.10
C THR A 38 -2.72 -2.68 -3.98
N GLU A 39 -3.32 -2.53 -2.79
CA GLU A 39 -4.78 -2.66 -2.61
C GLU A 39 -5.53 -1.54 -3.34
N ALA A 40 -5.11 -0.29 -3.14
CA ALA A 40 -5.75 0.88 -3.74
C ALA A 40 -5.66 0.90 -5.28
N LEU A 41 -4.60 0.31 -5.85
CA LEU A 41 -4.46 0.05 -7.29
C LEU A 41 -5.39 -1.07 -7.80
N GLY A 42 -6.06 -1.79 -6.92
CA GLY A 42 -6.84 -2.96 -7.29
C GLY A 42 -6.03 -4.22 -7.60
N MET A 43 -4.73 -4.24 -7.32
CA MET A 43 -3.82 -5.36 -7.63
C MET A 43 -3.59 -6.33 -6.47
N ALA A 44 -4.23 -6.11 -5.33
CA ALA A 44 -4.17 -7.01 -4.17
C ALA A 44 -5.55 -7.18 -3.52
N LEU A 45 -5.69 -8.26 -2.77
CA LEU A 45 -6.90 -8.51 -1.98
C LEU A 45 -6.94 -7.63 -0.73
N PRO A 46 -8.15 -7.30 -0.23
CA PRO A 46 -8.32 -6.52 0.99
C PRO A 46 -7.55 -7.13 2.18
N GLY A 47 -6.83 -6.28 2.88
CA GLY A 47 -5.99 -6.65 4.02
C GLY A 47 -4.53 -6.95 3.67
N ASN A 48 -4.15 -6.93 2.38
CA ASN A 48 -2.77 -7.18 1.97
C ASN A 48 -1.79 -6.20 2.63
N GLY A 49 -2.12 -4.92 2.68
CA GLY A 49 -1.26 -3.88 3.24
C GLY A 49 -1.26 -3.81 4.76
N THR A 50 -2.28 -4.36 5.44
CA THR A 50 -2.51 -4.04 6.85
C THR A 50 -2.53 -5.24 7.80
N ILE A 51 -2.83 -6.47 7.35
CA ILE A 51 -2.78 -7.66 8.20
C ILE A 51 -1.35 -7.87 8.71
N PRO A 52 -1.08 -7.85 10.02
CA PRO A 52 0.24 -8.12 10.57
C PRO A 52 0.79 -9.48 10.13
N ALA A 53 2.10 -9.57 9.87
CA ALA A 53 2.74 -10.78 9.35
C ALA A 53 2.60 -11.99 10.27
N VAL A 54 2.50 -11.76 11.59
CA VAL A 54 2.37 -12.79 12.62
C VAL A 54 0.94 -13.29 12.82
N TYR A 55 -0.07 -12.64 12.20
CA TYR A 55 -1.46 -13.05 12.34
C TYR A 55 -1.77 -14.25 11.43
N SER A 56 -2.53 -15.22 11.95
CA SER A 56 -3.00 -16.38 11.17
C SER A 56 -3.85 -15.97 9.96
N GLU A 57 -4.42 -14.78 10.00
CA GLU A 57 -5.15 -14.17 8.90
C GLU A 57 -4.26 -13.96 7.65
N ARG A 58 -2.96 -13.69 7.83
CA ARG A 58 -2.01 -13.59 6.72
C ARG A 58 -1.92 -14.89 5.92
N LEU A 59 -1.91 -16.04 6.59
CA LEU A 59 -1.93 -17.34 5.94
C LEU A 59 -3.26 -17.60 5.20
N ARG A 60 -4.38 -17.19 5.79
CA ARG A 60 -5.70 -17.26 5.13
C ARG A 60 -5.77 -16.36 3.90
N LEU A 61 -5.19 -15.16 3.98
CA LEU A 61 -5.11 -14.25 2.84
C LEU A 61 -4.28 -14.88 1.70
N ALA A 62 -3.13 -15.47 2.00
CA ALA A 62 -2.30 -16.13 0.99
C ALA A 62 -3.07 -17.25 0.28
N LYS A 63 -3.84 -18.06 1.04
CA LYS A 63 -4.70 -19.09 0.45
C LYS A 63 -5.79 -18.48 -0.44
N ARG A 64 -6.48 -17.43 0.01
CA ARG A 64 -7.49 -16.72 -0.78
C ARG A 64 -6.91 -16.15 -2.06
N ALA A 65 -5.71 -15.54 -1.99
CA ALA A 65 -5.03 -15.00 -3.17
C ALA A 65 -4.73 -16.08 -4.22
N GLY A 66 -4.31 -17.28 -3.77
CA GLY A 66 -4.11 -18.42 -4.68
C GLY A 66 -5.42 -18.93 -5.31
N MET A 67 -6.55 -18.81 -4.63
CA MET A 67 -7.86 -19.12 -5.23
C MET A 67 -8.31 -18.02 -6.18
N GLN A 68 -8.15 -16.76 -5.77
CA GLN A 68 -8.58 -15.60 -6.55
C GLN A 68 -7.87 -15.48 -7.90
N VAL A 69 -6.59 -15.85 -7.97
CA VAL A 69 -5.86 -15.80 -9.27
C VAL A 69 -6.50 -16.73 -10.31
N MET A 70 -7.12 -17.83 -9.90
CA MET A 70 -7.83 -18.74 -10.82
C MET A 70 -9.13 -18.10 -11.34
N GLU A 71 -9.85 -17.35 -10.50
CA GLU A 71 -11.05 -16.61 -10.90
C GLU A 71 -10.68 -15.47 -11.85
N VAL A 72 -9.64 -14.70 -11.52
CA VAL A 72 -9.10 -13.63 -12.38
C VAL A 72 -8.70 -14.17 -13.76
N LEU A 73 -8.08 -15.37 -13.81
CA LEU A 73 -7.72 -16.02 -15.05
C LEU A 73 -8.97 -16.43 -15.88
N GLN A 74 -10.01 -16.98 -15.21
CA GLN A 74 -11.25 -17.39 -15.89
C GLN A 74 -12.01 -16.19 -16.46
N GLU A 75 -12.02 -15.07 -15.75
CA GLU A 75 -12.62 -13.81 -16.21
C GLU A 75 -11.76 -13.10 -17.27
N GLY A 76 -10.52 -13.57 -17.51
CA GLY A 76 -9.60 -12.98 -18.47
C GLY A 76 -9.12 -11.58 -18.08
N LEU A 77 -9.22 -11.19 -16.79
CA LEU A 77 -8.79 -9.91 -16.28
C LEU A 77 -7.26 -9.83 -16.24
N ARG A 78 -6.69 -8.89 -16.97
CA ARG A 78 -5.23 -8.70 -17.05
C ARG A 78 -4.80 -7.50 -16.19
N PRO A 79 -3.54 -7.43 -15.76
CA PRO A 79 -3.02 -6.28 -15.04
C PRO A 79 -3.32 -4.92 -15.73
N LYS A 80 -3.23 -4.86 -17.05
CA LYS A 80 -3.54 -3.65 -17.82
C LYS A 80 -5.01 -3.24 -17.81
N ASP A 81 -5.91 -4.15 -17.49
CA ASP A 81 -7.34 -3.86 -17.38
C ASP A 81 -7.68 -3.26 -16.00
N VAL A 82 -6.78 -3.45 -15.01
CA VAL A 82 -6.85 -2.92 -13.65
C VAL A 82 -6.03 -1.63 -13.51
N LEU A 83 -4.80 -1.62 -14.03
CA LEU A 83 -3.87 -0.50 -13.91
C LEU A 83 -4.23 0.63 -14.90
N THR A 84 -5.33 1.32 -14.64
CA THR A 84 -5.82 2.47 -15.41
C THR A 84 -5.37 3.79 -14.78
N LYS A 85 -5.57 4.91 -15.47
CA LYS A 85 -5.28 6.25 -14.92
C LYS A 85 -6.05 6.49 -13.63
N GLU A 86 -7.33 6.10 -13.60
CA GLU A 86 -8.21 6.23 -12.44
C GLU A 86 -7.71 5.41 -11.25
N ALA A 87 -7.23 4.19 -11.48
CA ALA A 87 -6.65 3.35 -10.42
C ALA A 87 -5.39 3.99 -9.81
N PHE A 88 -4.54 4.60 -10.63
CA PHE A 88 -3.37 5.33 -10.14
C PHE A 88 -3.77 6.60 -9.38
N GLU A 89 -4.76 7.35 -9.83
CA GLU A 89 -5.26 8.52 -9.11
C GLU A 89 -5.89 8.13 -7.77
N ASN A 90 -6.64 7.03 -7.71
CA ASN A 90 -7.13 6.45 -6.45
C ASN A 90 -5.98 6.08 -5.50
N ALA A 91 -4.93 5.43 -6.02
CA ALA A 91 -3.76 5.09 -5.22
C ALA A 91 -3.05 6.33 -4.66
N VAL A 92 -2.89 7.39 -5.45
CA VAL A 92 -2.30 8.67 -4.98
C VAL A 92 -3.19 9.31 -3.92
N ALA A 93 -4.53 9.30 -4.07
CA ALA A 93 -5.44 9.82 -3.06
C ALA A 93 -5.31 9.03 -1.73
N VAL A 94 -5.25 7.70 -1.80
CA VAL A 94 -5.02 6.86 -0.61
C VAL A 94 -3.66 7.13 0.03
N ASP A 95 -2.60 7.33 -0.77
CA ASP A 95 -1.26 7.69 -0.30
C ASP A 95 -1.29 8.99 0.52
N MET A 96 -1.94 10.02 -0.02
CA MET A 96 -2.10 11.32 0.67
C MET A 96 -2.92 11.17 1.95
N ALA A 97 -4.01 10.41 1.91
CA ALA A 97 -4.88 10.19 3.07
C ALA A 97 -4.19 9.42 4.21
N LEU A 98 -3.29 8.50 3.88
CA LEU A 98 -2.51 7.72 4.85
C LEU A 98 -1.26 8.47 5.35
N GLY A 99 -0.81 9.52 4.65
CA GLY A 99 0.49 10.13 4.88
C GLY A 99 1.64 9.18 4.57
N GLY A 100 1.61 8.60 3.38
CA GLY A 100 2.54 7.58 2.93
C GLY A 100 3.97 8.09 2.67
N SER A 101 4.81 7.19 2.24
CA SER A 101 6.22 7.47 1.97
C SER A 101 6.41 8.24 0.67
N SER A 102 7.28 9.25 0.65
CA SER A 102 7.66 9.98 -0.56
C SER A 102 8.26 9.10 -1.68
N ASN A 103 8.66 7.86 -1.38
CA ASN A 103 9.10 6.89 -2.38
C ASN A 103 7.98 6.49 -3.36
N THR A 104 6.72 6.73 -3.04
CA THR A 104 5.58 6.53 -3.95
C THR A 104 5.69 7.37 -5.20
N ALA A 105 6.24 8.59 -5.10
CA ALA A 105 6.52 9.48 -6.22
C ALA A 105 7.56 8.91 -7.21
N LEU A 106 8.30 7.86 -6.83
CA LEU A 106 9.15 7.08 -7.70
C LEU A 106 8.45 5.80 -8.16
N HIS A 107 7.84 5.05 -7.24
CA HIS A 107 7.33 3.72 -7.53
C HIS A 107 6.04 3.74 -8.36
N LEU A 108 5.08 4.59 -8.04
CA LEU A 108 3.82 4.66 -8.80
C LEU A 108 4.04 5.11 -10.26
N PRO A 109 4.83 6.16 -10.56
CA PRO A 109 5.17 6.50 -11.95
C PRO A 109 5.90 5.40 -12.69
N ALA A 110 6.79 4.64 -12.03
CA ALA A 110 7.48 3.51 -12.65
C ALA A 110 6.49 2.39 -13.04
N ILE A 111 5.56 2.02 -12.15
CA ILE A 111 4.51 1.03 -12.42
C ILE A 111 3.58 1.54 -13.53
N ALA A 112 3.19 2.81 -13.49
CA ALA A 112 2.34 3.42 -14.51
C ALA A 112 3.01 3.40 -15.89
N HIS A 113 4.31 3.69 -15.96
CA HIS A 113 5.08 3.63 -17.20
C HIS A 113 5.04 2.22 -17.82
N GLU A 114 5.27 1.17 -17.03
CA GLU A 114 5.18 -0.23 -17.49
C GLU A 114 3.75 -0.62 -17.93
N ALA A 115 2.74 -0.05 -17.28
CA ALA A 115 1.34 -0.24 -17.67
C ALA A 115 0.94 0.56 -18.93
N GLY A 116 1.79 1.49 -19.39
CA GLY A 116 1.51 2.41 -20.50
C GLY A 116 0.58 3.57 -20.10
N VAL A 117 0.55 3.93 -18.81
CA VAL A 117 -0.26 5.01 -18.24
C VAL A 117 0.64 6.20 -17.91
N SER A 118 0.22 7.41 -18.26
CA SER A 118 0.91 8.63 -17.87
C SER A 118 0.52 9.03 -16.46
N LEU A 119 1.48 9.00 -15.52
CA LEU A 119 1.35 9.52 -14.17
C LEU A 119 2.54 10.43 -13.88
N THR A 120 2.27 11.70 -13.61
CA THR A 120 3.27 12.74 -13.43
C THR A 120 3.28 13.27 -11.99
N LEU A 121 4.35 13.97 -11.58
CA LEU A 121 4.39 14.64 -10.29
C LEU A 121 3.33 15.75 -10.15
N ASP A 122 2.90 16.34 -11.27
CA ASP A 122 1.80 17.32 -11.26
C ASP A 122 0.46 16.67 -10.88
N ASP A 123 0.24 15.39 -11.27
CA ASP A 123 -0.92 14.63 -10.79
C ASP A 123 -0.88 14.45 -9.26
N PHE A 124 0.29 14.13 -8.69
CA PHE A 124 0.46 14.05 -7.23
C PHE A 124 0.13 15.39 -6.56
N ASN A 125 0.65 16.50 -7.07
CA ASN A 125 0.41 17.83 -6.51
C ASN A 125 -1.08 18.20 -6.56
N ARG A 126 -1.74 17.92 -7.68
CA ARG A 126 -3.18 18.17 -7.85
C ARG A 126 -4.00 17.38 -6.84
N ILE A 127 -3.78 16.06 -6.76
CA ILE A 127 -4.54 15.17 -5.88
C ILE A 127 -4.26 15.49 -4.40
N ALA A 128 -2.99 15.77 -4.05
CA ALA A 128 -2.60 16.16 -2.70
C ALA A 128 -3.27 17.45 -2.22
N GLY A 129 -3.54 18.39 -3.15
CA GLY A 129 -4.24 19.64 -2.82
C GLY A 129 -5.69 19.44 -2.38
N ASP A 130 -6.34 18.39 -2.88
CA ASP A 130 -7.76 18.12 -2.65
C ASP A 130 -8.00 17.02 -1.60
N THR A 131 -7.02 16.13 -1.37
CA THR A 131 -7.22 14.95 -0.53
C THR A 131 -6.90 15.24 0.95
N PRO A 132 -7.83 14.99 1.89
CA PRO A 132 -7.57 15.17 3.30
C PRO A 132 -6.69 14.05 3.86
N GLN A 133 -5.78 14.38 4.79
CA GLN A 133 -5.06 13.38 5.57
C GLN A 133 -6.00 12.78 6.62
N LEU A 134 -6.32 11.49 6.50
CA LEU A 134 -7.25 10.77 7.39
C LEU A 134 -6.53 10.00 8.50
N ALA A 135 -5.30 9.54 8.27
CA ALA A 135 -4.54 8.76 9.23
C ALA A 135 -3.24 9.48 9.63
N LYS A 136 -2.83 9.28 10.89
CA LYS A 136 -1.54 9.77 11.42
C LYS A 136 -0.75 8.57 11.97
N LEU A 137 -0.16 7.83 11.04
CA LEU A 137 0.62 6.64 11.34
C LEU A 137 2.08 7.00 11.63
N SER A 138 2.77 6.21 12.45
CA SER A 138 4.21 6.34 12.68
C SER A 138 4.96 6.30 11.33
N PRO A 139 5.96 7.13 11.07
CA PRO A 139 6.66 8.03 12.01
C PRO A 139 6.02 9.40 12.22
N SER A 140 5.03 9.81 11.41
CA SER A 140 4.40 11.13 11.51
C SER A 140 3.34 11.24 12.61
N GLY A 141 2.90 10.12 13.18
CA GLY A 141 1.92 10.00 14.24
C GLY A 141 2.21 8.86 15.21
N LYS A 142 1.27 8.61 16.11
CA LYS A 142 1.43 7.63 17.19
C LYS A 142 0.85 6.24 16.90
N TYR A 143 0.11 6.10 15.80
CA TYR A 143 -0.54 4.86 15.44
C TYR A 143 0.34 4.02 14.49
N PHE A 144 0.07 2.73 14.45
CA PHE A 144 0.81 1.77 13.63
C PHE A 144 -0.12 1.08 12.61
N ILE A 145 0.43 0.28 11.72
CA ILE A 145 -0.34 -0.47 10.71
C ILE A 145 -1.37 -1.41 11.36
N GLU A 146 -1.05 -1.96 12.53
CA GLU A 146 -1.97 -2.79 13.30
C GLU A 146 -3.23 -2.01 13.72
N ASP A 147 -3.07 -0.75 14.12
CA ASP A 147 -4.19 0.14 14.46
C ASP A 147 -5.05 0.43 13.22
N LEU A 148 -4.40 0.67 12.07
CA LEU A 148 -5.10 0.85 10.80
C LEU A 148 -5.87 -0.42 10.41
N HIS A 149 -5.27 -1.59 10.58
CA HIS A 149 -5.92 -2.88 10.34
C HIS A 149 -7.17 -3.04 11.21
N ALA A 150 -7.06 -2.77 12.50
CA ALA A 150 -8.18 -2.83 13.45
C ALA A 150 -9.32 -1.84 13.11
N ALA A 151 -8.98 -0.71 12.47
CA ALA A 151 -9.93 0.30 12.01
C ALA A 151 -10.60 -0.02 10.65
N GLY A 152 -10.28 -1.18 10.03
CA GLY A 152 -10.85 -1.63 8.77
C GLY A 152 -9.90 -1.53 7.57
N GLY A 153 -8.64 -1.18 7.81
CA GLY A 153 -7.57 -1.22 6.81
C GLY A 153 -7.71 -0.16 5.69
N VAL A 154 -7.11 -0.47 4.56
CA VAL A 154 -7.09 0.42 3.38
C VAL A 154 -8.50 0.68 2.86
N TYR A 155 -9.35 -0.33 2.81
CA TYR A 155 -10.72 -0.18 2.30
C TYR A 155 -11.60 0.74 3.15
N ALA A 156 -11.38 0.82 4.47
CA ALA A 156 -12.07 1.81 5.30
C ALA A 156 -11.64 3.25 4.95
N VAL A 157 -10.35 3.44 4.61
CA VAL A 157 -9.85 4.73 4.12
C VAL A 157 -10.44 5.06 2.76
N MET A 158 -10.43 4.10 1.83
CA MET A 158 -11.03 4.26 0.50
C MET A 158 -12.52 4.60 0.59
N HIS A 159 -13.28 3.90 1.43
CA HIS A 159 -14.69 4.22 1.65
C HIS A 159 -14.91 5.67 2.11
N ARG A 160 -14.08 6.15 3.05
CA ARG A 160 -14.14 7.55 3.49
C ARG A 160 -13.82 8.55 2.39
N LEU A 161 -12.83 8.25 1.56
CA LEU A 161 -12.48 9.07 0.40
C LEU A 161 -13.58 9.06 -0.66
N GLN A 162 -14.22 7.90 -0.89
CA GLN A 162 -15.33 7.75 -1.83
C GLN A 162 -16.56 8.57 -1.38
N GLU A 163 -16.95 8.51 -0.09
CA GLU A 163 -18.03 9.33 0.46
C GLU A 163 -17.81 10.83 0.24
N GLN A 164 -16.57 11.27 0.10
CA GLN A 164 -16.17 12.66 -0.11
C GLN A 164 -15.92 13.00 -1.59
N GLY A 165 -16.07 12.04 -2.49
CA GLY A 165 -15.89 12.23 -3.92
C GLY A 165 -14.43 12.30 -4.38
N HIS A 166 -13.49 11.76 -3.60
CA HIS A 166 -12.05 11.77 -3.94
C HIS A 166 -11.58 10.52 -4.69
N LEU A 167 -12.44 9.55 -4.95
CA LEU A 167 -12.10 8.33 -5.69
C LEU A 167 -12.91 8.19 -6.96
N HIS A 168 -12.31 7.53 -7.96
CA HIS A 168 -12.96 7.08 -9.17
C HIS A 168 -13.61 5.71 -8.95
N GLU A 169 -14.91 5.61 -9.05
CA GLU A 169 -15.68 4.38 -8.85
C GLU A 169 -15.54 3.37 -10.00
N SER A 170 -14.98 3.79 -11.13
CA SER A 170 -14.79 2.94 -12.31
C SER A 170 -13.56 2.05 -12.27
N ALA A 171 -12.70 2.21 -11.25
CA ALA A 171 -11.47 1.42 -11.12
C ALA A 171 -11.79 -0.05 -10.79
N LYS A 172 -11.15 -0.98 -11.52
CA LYS A 172 -11.32 -2.43 -11.34
C LYS A 172 -10.35 -2.98 -10.30
N SER A 173 -10.73 -4.11 -9.71
CA SER A 173 -9.87 -4.83 -8.76
C SER A 173 -9.78 -6.32 -9.08
N VAL A 174 -8.62 -6.93 -8.76
CA VAL A 174 -8.45 -8.39 -8.80
C VAL A 174 -9.33 -9.13 -7.79
N SER A 175 -9.95 -8.44 -6.86
CA SER A 175 -10.98 -9.00 -5.98
C SER A 175 -12.30 -9.26 -6.72
N LEU A 176 -12.42 -8.82 -7.97
CA LEU A 176 -13.64 -8.87 -8.81
C LEU A 176 -14.85 -8.14 -8.19
N VAL A 177 -14.59 -7.28 -7.24
CA VAL A 177 -15.55 -6.34 -6.64
C VAL A 177 -15.13 -4.94 -7.09
N ASP A 178 -16.06 -4.12 -7.50
CA ASP A 178 -15.80 -2.71 -7.83
C ASP A 178 -15.21 -1.98 -6.61
N GLN A 179 -14.26 -1.08 -6.85
CA GLN A 179 -13.57 -0.35 -5.79
C GLN A 179 -14.44 0.77 -5.22
#